data_7fd134925139769bb52f188661898ebe
#
_entry.id   7fd134925139769bb52f188661898ebe
#
_cell.length_a   1.000
_cell.length_b   1.000
_cell.length_c   1.000
_cell.angle_alpha   90.00
_cell.angle_beta   90.00
_cell.angle_gamma   90.00
#
_symmetry.space_group_name_H-M   'P 1'
#
loop_
_entity.id
_entity.type
_entity.pdbx_description
1 polymer ?
#
loop_
_entity_poly.entity_id
_entity_poly.type
_entity_poly.pdbx_seq_one_letter_code
_entity_poly.pdbx_strand_id
1 'polypeptide(L)'
;MSGNRTDPRPARSRARLLEAATTLLRAGGPSAVTVDAVLRGANVARATLYRHFPSGNDLLAAAFQSLIPPAPMPPEEGSLHDRLTALLLAWAEHIAEAPALLTAMNWLALGRDLDALPDAGEATDSDEVRTLRERIAHQYAAPFDAIFDSPQATAELVDFDRATAMTLLLGPLVTARLSTLPDIDYRETVRAVVEGFLHVYGRH
;
A
#
# COMPACT_ATOMS: atom_id res chain seq x y z
N MET A 1 -4.56 9.45 43.55
CA MET A 1 -4.51 8.84 42.22
C MET A 1 -4.72 9.94 41.18
N SER A 2 -3.64 10.61 40.74
CA SER A 2 -3.72 11.69 39.75
C SER A 2 -3.78 11.08 38.36
N GLY A 3 -4.95 11.11 37.73
CA GLY A 3 -5.12 10.73 36.33
C GLY A 3 -4.34 11.72 35.42
N ASN A 4 -3.35 11.23 34.75
CA ASN A 4 -2.60 11.94 33.72
C ASN A 4 -3.54 12.24 32.55
N ARG A 5 -4.22 13.40 32.56
CA ARG A 5 -4.99 13.90 31.41
C ARG A 5 -3.98 14.37 30.37
N THR A 6 -3.68 13.51 29.42
CA THR A 6 -2.89 13.92 28.22
C THR A 6 -3.63 15.08 27.54
N ASP A 7 -2.96 16.19 27.33
CA ASP A 7 -3.52 17.39 26.66
C ASP A 7 -4.03 16.98 25.26
N PRO A 8 -5.34 17.14 24.95
CA PRO A 8 -5.90 16.72 23.67
C PRO A 8 -5.49 17.62 22.48
N ARG A 9 -4.83 18.75 22.73
CA ARG A 9 -4.46 19.74 21.70
C ARG A 9 -3.46 19.19 20.67
N PRO A 10 -2.37 18.48 21.05
CA PRO A 10 -1.43 17.91 20.08
C PRO A 10 -2.11 16.89 19.15
N ALA A 11 -2.95 16.00 19.69
CA ALA A 11 -3.67 15.01 18.90
C ALA A 11 -4.61 15.65 17.86
N ARG A 12 -5.31 16.74 18.23
CA ARG A 12 -6.17 17.47 17.30
C ARG A 12 -5.38 18.16 16.19
N SER A 13 -4.21 18.73 16.51
CA SER A 13 -3.35 19.38 15.50
C SER A 13 -2.81 18.36 14.50
N ARG A 14 -2.38 17.19 14.97
CA ARG A 14 -1.92 16.08 14.10
C ARG A 14 -3.06 15.60 13.19
N ALA A 15 -4.26 15.41 13.72
CA ALA A 15 -5.42 14.99 12.94
C ALA A 15 -5.77 15.98 11.83
N ARG A 16 -5.77 17.29 12.12
CA ARG A 16 -6.05 18.35 11.13
C ARG A 16 -5.00 18.41 10.02
N LEU A 17 -3.71 18.25 10.35
CA LEU A 17 -2.63 18.17 9.38
C LEU A 17 -2.81 16.95 8.46
N LEU A 18 -3.10 15.80 9.03
CA LEU A 18 -3.31 14.57 8.28
C LEU A 18 -4.55 14.65 7.38
N GLU A 19 -5.66 15.20 7.87
CA GLU A 19 -6.89 15.42 7.09
C GLU A 19 -6.63 16.36 5.89
N ALA A 20 -5.94 17.47 6.11
CA ALA A 20 -5.58 18.40 5.03
C ALA A 20 -4.67 17.73 4.00
N ALA A 21 -3.64 16.98 4.44
CA ALA A 21 -2.75 16.26 3.55
C ALA A 21 -3.49 15.18 2.73
N THR A 22 -4.37 14.43 3.38
CA THR A 22 -5.19 13.39 2.75
C THR A 22 -6.14 13.97 1.70
N THR A 23 -6.75 15.12 1.99
CA THR A 23 -7.62 15.84 1.05
C THR A 23 -6.85 16.29 -0.18
N LEU A 24 -5.68 16.89 0.02
CA LEU A 24 -4.80 17.31 -1.09
C LEU A 24 -4.32 16.13 -1.92
N LEU A 25 -3.91 15.05 -1.26
CA LEU A 25 -3.45 13.83 -1.92
C LEU A 25 -4.54 13.23 -2.83
N ARG A 26 -5.79 13.19 -2.36
CA ARG A 26 -6.93 12.71 -3.16
C ARG A 26 -7.22 13.63 -4.36
N ALA A 27 -7.09 14.93 -4.19
CA ALA A 27 -7.44 15.91 -5.21
C ALA A 27 -6.40 16.06 -6.32
N GLY A 28 -5.10 15.93 -5.99
CA GLY A 28 -4.03 16.26 -6.93
C GLY A 28 -2.77 15.39 -6.82
N GLY A 29 -2.85 14.25 -6.13
CA GLY A 29 -1.71 13.35 -5.96
C GLY A 29 -0.61 13.89 -5.04
N PRO A 30 0.56 13.22 -4.98
CA PRO A 30 1.66 13.60 -4.08
C PRO A 30 2.15 15.04 -4.27
N SER A 31 2.21 15.53 -5.49
CA SER A 31 2.68 16.89 -5.83
C SER A 31 1.78 18.00 -5.29
N ALA A 32 0.52 17.73 -4.99
CA ALA A 32 -0.39 18.68 -4.37
C ALA A 32 -0.15 18.82 -2.84
N VAL A 33 0.52 17.84 -2.22
CA VAL A 33 0.78 17.81 -0.77
C VAL A 33 2.04 18.62 -0.45
N THR A 34 1.94 19.94 -0.56
CA THR A 34 3.02 20.83 -0.15
C THR A 34 2.82 21.30 1.28
N VAL A 35 3.92 21.57 2.00
CA VAL A 35 3.86 22.08 3.38
C VAL A 35 2.93 23.30 3.48
N ASP A 36 3.05 24.27 2.57
CA ASP A 36 2.23 25.47 2.60
C ASP A 36 0.75 25.22 2.32
N ALA A 37 0.42 24.31 1.41
CA ALA A 37 -0.97 23.92 1.14
C ALA A 37 -1.59 23.23 2.35
N VAL A 38 -0.85 22.33 2.99
CA VAL A 38 -1.30 21.63 4.20
C VAL A 38 -1.49 22.61 5.36
N LEU A 39 -0.55 23.53 5.60
CA LEU A 39 -0.68 24.52 6.68
C LEU A 39 -1.92 25.41 6.49
N ARG A 40 -2.20 25.83 5.24
CA ARG A 40 -3.42 26.59 4.93
C ARG A 40 -4.68 25.78 5.21
N GLY A 41 -4.74 24.51 4.73
CA GLY A 41 -5.89 23.64 4.91
C GLY A 41 -6.15 23.28 6.37
N ALA A 42 -5.08 22.97 7.12
CA ALA A 42 -5.17 22.60 8.52
C ALA A 42 -5.35 23.81 9.45
N ASN A 43 -5.04 25.03 9.00
CA ASN A 43 -5.00 26.25 9.81
C ASN A 43 -4.15 26.07 11.09
N VAL A 44 -2.90 25.63 10.92
CA VAL A 44 -1.92 25.46 11.99
C VAL A 44 -0.59 26.15 11.63
N ALA A 45 0.20 26.48 12.65
CA ALA A 45 1.51 27.08 12.45
C ALA A 45 2.53 26.03 11.95
N ARG A 46 3.52 26.48 11.14
CA ARG A 46 4.61 25.65 10.60
C ARG A 46 5.36 24.87 11.69
N ALA A 47 5.66 25.52 12.83
CA ALA A 47 6.31 24.86 13.97
C ALA A 47 5.49 23.69 14.54
N THR A 48 4.15 23.76 14.43
CA THR A 48 3.26 22.69 14.87
C THR A 48 3.35 21.48 13.91
N LEU A 49 3.47 21.72 12.61
CA LEU A 49 3.67 20.64 11.63
C LEU A 49 4.96 19.89 11.94
N TYR A 50 6.10 20.57 12.01
CA TYR A 50 7.39 19.92 12.23
C TYR A 50 7.55 19.26 13.61
N ARG A 51 6.69 19.59 14.57
CA ARG A 51 6.61 18.86 15.84
C ARG A 51 5.97 17.47 15.68
N HIS A 52 5.06 17.31 14.71
CA HIS A 52 4.33 16.06 14.46
C HIS A 52 4.91 15.25 13.31
N PHE A 53 5.47 15.90 12.32
CA PHE A 53 6.05 15.32 11.11
C PHE A 53 7.39 16.00 10.85
N PRO A 54 8.51 15.29 11.08
CA PRO A 54 9.86 15.87 10.92
C PRO A 54 10.13 16.42 9.52
N SER A 55 9.49 15.85 8.48
CA SER A 55 9.60 16.28 7.09
C SER A 55 8.25 16.28 6.36
N GLY A 56 8.22 16.86 5.15
CA GLY A 56 7.08 16.76 4.25
C GLY A 56 6.81 15.32 3.80
N ASN A 57 7.86 14.51 3.65
CA ASN A 57 7.75 13.10 3.29
C ASN A 57 7.11 12.27 4.42
N ASP A 58 7.39 12.56 5.70
CA ASP A 58 6.72 11.94 6.84
C ASP A 58 5.21 12.19 6.82
N LEU A 59 4.83 13.43 6.55
CA LEU A 59 3.42 13.80 6.43
C LEU A 59 2.76 13.09 5.25
N LEU A 60 3.42 13.03 4.09
CA LEU A 60 2.93 12.35 2.91
C LEU A 60 2.81 10.84 3.14
N ALA A 61 3.80 10.21 3.77
CA ALA A 61 3.76 8.80 4.15
C ALA A 61 2.57 8.51 5.08
N ALA A 62 2.35 9.33 6.10
CA ALA A 62 1.22 9.20 6.99
C ALA A 62 -0.13 9.40 6.28
N ALA A 63 -0.20 10.30 5.28
CA ALA A 63 -1.39 10.51 4.46
C ALA A 63 -1.69 9.26 3.60
N PHE A 64 -0.68 8.68 2.95
CA PHE A 64 -0.83 7.41 2.24
C PHE A 64 -1.31 6.29 3.16
N GLN A 65 -0.68 6.13 4.33
CA GLN A 65 -1.10 5.11 5.31
C GLN A 65 -2.59 5.21 5.68
N SER A 66 -3.12 6.44 5.76
CA SER A 66 -4.54 6.64 6.09
C SER A 66 -5.50 6.34 4.94
N LEU A 67 -5.00 6.28 3.70
CA LEU A 67 -5.78 6.06 2.49
C LEU A 67 -5.74 4.63 1.97
N ILE A 68 -4.74 3.84 2.38
CA ILE A 68 -4.60 2.46 1.95
C ILE A 68 -5.52 1.59 2.83
N PRO A 69 -6.56 0.98 2.23
CA PRO A 69 -7.43 0.08 2.97
C PRO A 69 -6.70 -1.23 3.34
N PRO A 70 -7.23 -2.01 4.28
CA PRO A 70 -6.69 -3.34 4.58
C PRO A 70 -6.69 -4.22 3.33
N ALA A 71 -5.66 -5.06 3.19
CA ALA A 71 -5.59 -6.03 2.11
C ALA A 71 -6.71 -7.07 2.22
N PRO A 72 -7.26 -7.55 1.08
CA PRO A 72 -8.22 -8.64 1.09
C PRO A 72 -7.55 -9.93 1.57
N MET A 73 -8.27 -10.72 2.37
CA MET A 73 -7.80 -12.02 2.83
C MET A 73 -8.48 -13.14 2.02
N PRO A 74 -7.78 -14.25 1.77
CA PRO A 74 -8.38 -15.39 1.08
C PRO A 74 -9.44 -16.07 1.95
N PRO A 75 -10.39 -16.81 1.36
CA PRO A 75 -11.26 -17.69 2.12
C PRO A 75 -10.46 -18.78 2.87
N GLU A 76 -10.94 -19.19 4.03
CA GLU A 76 -10.28 -20.23 4.84
C GLU A 76 -10.44 -21.62 4.21
N GLU A 77 -11.57 -21.85 3.54
CA GLU A 77 -11.95 -23.12 2.92
C GLU A 77 -11.90 -23.06 1.39
N GLY A 78 -11.83 -24.21 0.75
CA GLY A 78 -11.81 -24.38 -0.70
C GLY A 78 -10.52 -25.02 -1.20
N SER A 79 -10.48 -25.37 -2.49
CA SER A 79 -9.26 -25.86 -3.14
C SER A 79 -8.21 -24.75 -3.23
N LEU A 80 -6.94 -25.13 -3.41
CA LEU A 80 -5.86 -24.15 -3.62
C LEU A 80 -6.18 -23.22 -4.81
N HIS A 81 -6.72 -23.78 -5.89
CA HIS A 81 -7.20 -23.03 -7.06
C HIS A 81 -8.29 -21.99 -6.68
N ASP A 82 -9.31 -22.42 -5.91
CA ASP A 82 -10.44 -21.54 -5.56
C ASP A 82 -9.99 -20.42 -4.62
N ARG A 83 -9.12 -20.73 -3.65
CA ARG A 83 -8.58 -19.75 -2.70
C ARG A 83 -7.70 -18.72 -3.39
N LEU A 84 -6.81 -19.13 -4.30
CA LEU A 84 -6.00 -18.21 -5.11
C LEU A 84 -6.88 -17.35 -6.02
N THR A 85 -7.87 -17.96 -6.70
CA THR A 85 -8.79 -17.24 -7.58
C THR A 85 -9.58 -16.19 -6.81
N ALA A 86 -10.16 -16.55 -5.67
CA ALA A 86 -10.90 -15.63 -4.83
C ALA A 86 -10.02 -14.47 -4.33
N LEU A 87 -8.80 -14.76 -3.87
CA LEU A 87 -7.85 -13.76 -3.44
C LEU A 87 -7.49 -12.78 -4.55
N LEU A 88 -7.16 -13.28 -5.76
CA LEU A 88 -6.77 -12.41 -6.87
C LEU A 88 -7.93 -11.58 -7.42
N LEU A 89 -9.17 -12.09 -7.43
CA LEU A 89 -10.35 -11.29 -7.76
C LEU A 89 -10.57 -10.17 -6.75
N ALA A 90 -10.45 -10.46 -5.45
CA ALA A 90 -10.54 -9.45 -4.42
C ALA A 90 -9.41 -8.41 -4.52
N TRP A 91 -8.19 -8.83 -4.91
CA TRP A 91 -7.09 -7.90 -5.21
C TRP A 91 -7.37 -7.03 -6.43
N ALA A 92 -7.97 -7.56 -7.51
CA ALA A 92 -8.34 -6.77 -8.67
C ALA A 92 -9.33 -5.64 -8.30
N GLU A 93 -10.34 -5.94 -7.49
CA GLU A 93 -11.28 -4.96 -6.94
C GLU A 93 -10.56 -3.94 -6.04
N HIS A 94 -9.73 -4.42 -5.12
CA HIS A 94 -8.95 -3.57 -4.20
C HIS A 94 -8.04 -2.58 -4.94
N ILE A 95 -7.35 -3.02 -6.00
CA ILE A 95 -6.51 -2.17 -6.84
C ILE A 95 -7.37 -1.14 -7.60
N ALA A 96 -8.57 -1.52 -8.04
CA ALA A 96 -9.48 -0.62 -8.74
C ALA A 96 -10.03 0.49 -7.83
N GLU A 97 -10.36 0.14 -6.58
CA GLU A 97 -10.98 1.04 -5.61
C GLU A 97 -9.97 1.89 -4.82
N ALA A 98 -8.72 1.45 -4.73
CA ALA A 98 -7.67 2.10 -3.94
C ALA A 98 -6.49 2.62 -4.78
N PRO A 99 -6.69 3.62 -5.67
CA PRO A 99 -5.61 4.16 -6.49
C PRO A 99 -4.47 4.74 -5.64
N ALA A 100 -4.75 5.12 -4.39
CA ALA A 100 -3.74 5.59 -3.45
C ALA A 100 -2.65 4.54 -3.17
N LEU A 101 -2.97 3.26 -3.21
CA LEU A 101 -2.02 2.17 -3.02
C LEU A 101 -0.96 2.14 -4.13
N LEU A 102 -1.40 2.12 -5.39
CA LEU A 102 -0.48 2.14 -6.54
C LEU A 102 0.33 3.44 -6.59
N THR A 103 -0.29 4.57 -6.25
CA THR A 103 0.40 5.86 -6.16
C THR A 103 1.46 5.83 -5.06
N ALA A 104 1.17 5.26 -3.89
CA ALA A 104 2.13 5.10 -2.80
C ALA A 104 3.30 4.19 -3.21
N MET A 105 3.03 3.08 -3.88
CA MET A 105 4.07 2.17 -4.36
C MET A 105 4.98 2.84 -5.39
N ASN A 106 4.42 3.55 -6.36
CA ASN A 106 5.20 4.33 -7.33
C ASN A 106 6.03 5.41 -6.63
N TRP A 107 5.45 6.14 -5.69
CA TRP A 107 6.17 7.14 -4.90
C TRP A 107 7.30 6.52 -4.10
N LEU A 108 7.11 5.38 -3.45
CA LEU A 108 8.16 4.66 -2.72
C LEU A 108 9.26 4.12 -3.65
N ALA A 109 8.92 3.68 -4.85
CA ALA A 109 9.87 3.16 -5.83
C ALA A 109 10.72 4.26 -6.47
N LEU A 110 10.10 5.40 -6.79
CA LEU A 110 10.76 6.57 -7.38
C LEU A 110 11.37 7.50 -6.32
N GLY A 111 11.00 7.34 -5.08
CA GLY A 111 11.01 8.28 -3.97
C GLY A 111 12.34 8.86 -3.51
N ARG A 112 13.42 8.69 -4.25
CA ARG A 112 14.66 9.42 -3.97
C ARG A 112 14.86 10.63 -4.87
N ASP A 113 14.21 10.68 -6.04
CA ASP A 113 14.42 11.76 -7.01
C ASP A 113 13.35 12.88 -6.94
N LEU A 114 12.21 12.62 -6.26
CA LEU A 114 11.21 13.65 -5.98
C LEU A 114 11.63 14.59 -4.84
N ASP A 115 12.64 14.22 -4.07
CA ASP A 115 13.28 15.05 -3.04
C ASP A 115 14.31 16.04 -3.60
N ALA A 116 14.39 16.23 -4.91
CA ALA A 116 15.15 17.29 -5.55
C ALA A 116 14.56 18.70 -5.30
N LEU A 117 13.94 18.93 -4.15
CA LEU A 117 13.78 20.24 -3.54
C LEU A 117 15.10 20.61 -2.84
N PRO A 118 15.58 21.85 -2.95
CA PRO A 118 16.98 22.23 -2.71
C PRO A 118 17.53 22.09 -1.28
N ASP A 119 16.85 21.43 -0.35
CA ASP A 119 17.24 21.31 1.07
C ASP A 119 17.22 19.88 1.63
N ALA A 120 17.12 18.85 0.80
CA ALA A 120 17.19 17.47 1.28
C ALA A 120 18.64 17.03 1.41
N GLY A 121 19.21 17.17 2.61
CA GLY A 121 20.39 16.43 3.02
C GLY A 121 20.16 14.91 2.84
N GLU A 122 21.23 14.12 2.79
CA GLU A 122 21.21 12.65 2.56
C GLU A 122 19.99 11.99 3.24
N ALA A 123 18.94 11.72 2.45
CA ALA A 123 17.68 11.22 2.95
C ALA A 123 17.84 9.74 3.32
N THR A 124 18.19 9.50 4.57
CA THR A 124 17.89 8.24 5.23
C THR A 124 16.37 8.13 5.28
N ASP A 125 15.78 7.01 4.82
CA ASP A 125 14.33 6.78 4.93
C ASP A 125 13.89 7.16 6.35
N SER A 126 12.99 8.14 6.46
CA SER A 126 12.44 8.54 7.75
C SER A 126 11.65 7.39 8.36
N ASP A 127 11.45 7.41 9.67
CA ASP A 127 10.70 6.35 10.36
C ASP A 127 9.28 6.16 9.77
N GLU A 128 8.62 7.24 9.37
CA GLU A 128 7.27 7.17 8.78
C GLU A 128 7.30 6.55 7.37
N VAL A 129 8.29 6.88 6.54
CA VAL A 129 8.46 6.30 5.19
C VAL A 129 8.80 4.81 5.30
N ARG A 130 9.71 4.46 6.21
CA ARG A 130 10.04 3.07 6.49
C ARG A 130 8.83 2.30 6.98
N THR A 131 8.06 2.85 7.91
CA THR A 131 6.82 2.25 8.42
C THR A 131 5.79 2.06 7.33
N LEU A 132 5.63 3.01 6.40
CA LEU A 132 4.74 2.85 5.24
C LEU A 132 5.19 1.70 4.35
N ARG A 133 6.49 1.61 4.05
CA ARG A 133 7.08 0.54 3.24
C ARG A 133 6.85 -0.84 3.86
N GLU A 134 7.16 -0.99 5.15
CA GLU A 134 6.96 -2.22 5.91
C GLU A 134 5.48 -2.63 5.96
N ARG A 135 4.60 -1.66 6.17
CA ARG A 135 3.16 -1.90 6.21
C ARG A 135 2.62 -2.37 4.86
N ILE A 136 3.02 -1.75 3.76
CA ILE A 136 2.62 -2.18 2.41
C ILE A 136 3.16 -3.59 2.15
N ALA A 137 4.43 -3.84 2.42
CA ALA A 137 5.03 -5.15 2.23
C ALA A 137 4.29 -6.24 3.01
N HIS A 138 4.01 -5.99 4.30
CA HIS A 138 3.25 -6.91 5.14
C HIS A 138 1.81 -7.13 4.64
N GLN A 139 1.12 -6.06 4.26
CA GLN A 139 -0.24 -6.16 3.72
C GLN A 139 -0.30 -6.97 2.42
N TYR A 140 0.74 -6.89 1.59
CA TYR A 140 0.83 -7.70 0.37
C TYR A 140 1.17 -9.15 0.67
N ALA A 141 2.08 -9.43 1.61
CA ALA A 141 2.52 -10.77 1.93
C ALA A 141 1.47 -11.59 2.69
N ALA A 142 0.85 -11.01 3.72
CA ALA A 142 -0.02 -11.73 4.64
C ALA A 142 -1.16 -12.55 3.99
N PRO A 143 -1.89 -12.06 2.96
CA PRO A 143 -2.92 -12.84 2.30
C PRO A 143 -2.37 -14.07 1.55
N PHE A 144 -1.19 -13.93 0.95
CA PHE A 144 -0.52 -15.04 0.25
C PHE A 144 0.10 -16.01 1.23
N ASP A 145 0.69 -15.53 2.33
CA ASP A 145 1.21 -16.38 3.39
C ASP A 145 0.10 -17.25 3.99
N ALA A 146 -1.12 -16.71 4.15
CA ALA A 146 -2.28 -17.49 4.60
C ALA A 146 -2.65 -18.65 3.67
N ILE A 147 -2.31 -18.57 2.37
CA ILE A 147 -2.47 -19.67 1.44
C ILE A 147 -1.23 -20.56 1.45
N PHE A 148 -0.04 -19.98 1.27
CA PHE A 148 1.20 -20.71 1.05
C PHE A 148 1.68 -21.48 2.30
N ASP A 149 1.32 -21.02 3.51
CA ASP A 149 1.59 -21.74 4.77
C ASP A 149 0.54 -22.81 5.09
N SER A 150 -0.49 -22.96 4.25
CA SER A 150 -1.52 -23.98 4.48
C SER A 150 -0.97 -25.40 4.25
N PRO A 151 -1.50 -26.40 4.99
CA PRO A 151 -1.14 -27.80 4.75
C PRO A 151 -1.43 -28.24 3.30
N GLN A 152 -2.46 -27.68 2.70
CA GLN A 152 -2.84 -27.95 1.31
C GLN A 152 -1.77 -27.44 0.33
N ALA A 153 -1.29 -26.19 0.48
CA ALA A 153 -0.22 -25.67 -0.37
C ALA A 153 1.07 -26.49 -0.21
N THR A 154 1.41 -26.88 1.03
CA THR A 154 2.56 -27.74 1.30
C THR A 154 2.45 -29.10 0.61
N ALA A 155 1.24 -29.65 0.50
CA ALA A 155 1.01 -30.94 -0.17
C ALA A 155 1.00 -30.82 -1.70
N GLU A 156 0.44 -29.75 -2.25
CA GLU A 156 0.15 -29.59 -3.68
C GLU A 156 1.22 -28.80 -4.45
N LEU A 157 2.05 -27.96 -3.78
CA LEU A 157 3.07 -27.15 -4.44
C LEU A 157 4.49 -27.70 -4.23
N VAL A 158 5.35 -27.52 -5.23
CA VAL A 158 6.80 -27.68 -5.08
C VAL A 158 7.37 -26.46 -4.30
N ASP A 159 8.66 -26.53 -3.94
CA ASP A 159 9.34 -25.39 -3.33
C ASP A 159 9.50 -24.22 -4.34
N PHE A 160 9.26 -22.99 -3.89
CA PHE A 160 9.33 -21.80 -4.72
C PHE A 160 9.71 -20.55 -3.91
N ASP A 161 10.27 -19.57 -4.60
CA ASP A 161 10.51 -18.24 -4.04
C ASP A 161 9.19 -17.45 -3.93
N ARG A 162 8.81 -17.07 -2.70
CA ARG A 162 7.55 -16.38 -2.41
C ARG A 162 7.44 -15.03 -3.11
N ALA A 163 8.54 -14.27 -3.18
CA ALA A 163 8.52 -12.96 -3.83
C ALA A 163 8.26 -13.10 -5.34
N THR A 164 8.89 -14.09 -5.97
CA THR A 164 8.64 -14.45 -7.37
C THR A 164 7.19 -14.89 -7.58
N ALA A 165 6.67 -15.78 -6.72
CA ALA A 165 5.28 -16.24 -6.79
C ALA A 165 4.28 -15.08 -6.69
N MET A 166 4.46 -14.19 -5.72
CA MET A 166 3.60 -13.01 -5.55
C MET A 166 3.70 -12.06 -6.77
N THR A 167 4.90 -11.89 -7.33
CA THR A 167 5.10 -11.06 -8.53
C THR A 167 4.37 -11.63 -9.73
N LEU A 168 4.43 -12.96 -9.93
CA LEU A 168 3.71 -13.64 -11.00
C LEU A 168 2.19 -13.54 -10.84
N LEU A 169 1.69 -13.65 -9.61
CA LEU A 169 0.25 -13.62 -9.33
C LEU A 169 -0.34 -12.20 -9.39
N LEU A 170 0.35 -11.19 -8.85
CA LEU A 170 -0.14 -9.81 -8.80
C LEU A 170 0.27 -8.96 -10.00
N GLY A 171 1.43 -9.22 -10.59
CA GLY A 171 1.99 -8.42 -11.67
C GLY A 171 1.03 -8.17 -12.84
N PRO A 172 0.37 -9.19 -13.38
CA PRO A 172 -0.62 -9.02 -14.45
C PRO A 172 -1.78 -8.10 -14.06
N LEU A 173 -2.29 -8.17 -12.83
CA LEU A 173 -3.39 -7.33 -12.35
C LEU A 173 -2.95 -5.86 -12.23
N VAL A 174 -1.76 -5.61 -11.69
CA VAL A 174 -1.18 -4.27 -11.59
C VAL A 174 -0.91 -3.70 -12.99
N THR A 175 -0.35 -4.50 -13.89
CA THR A 175 -0.09 -4.09 -15.27
C THR A 175 -1.39 -3.78 -16.01
N ALA A 176 -2.41 -4.63 -15.85
CA ALA A 176 -3.72 -4.40 -16.43
C ALA A 176 -4.32 -3.06 -15.97
N ARG A 177 -4.18 -2.72 -14.68
CA ARG A 177 -4.70 -1.46 -14.12
C ARG A 177 -3.92 -0.23 -14.59
N LEU A 178 -2.60 -0.34 -14.77
CA LEU A 178 -1.74 0.76 -15.18
C LEU A 178 -1.63 0.89 -16.70
N SER A 179 -2.01 -0.15 -17.45
CA SER A 179 -1.96 -0.12 -18.91
C SER A 179 -3.07 0.77 -19.48
N THR A 180 -2.80 1.30 -20.67
CA THR A 180 -3.80 2.00 -21.49
C THR A 180 -4.51 1.04 -22.44
N LEU A 181 -4.34 -0.28 -22.25
CA LEU A 181 -4.99 -1.29 -23.08
C LEU A 181 -6.49 -1.29 -22.76
N PRO A 182 -7.36 -1.18 -23.77
CA PRO A 182 -8.80 -1.23 -23.57
C PRO A 182 -9.24 -2.66 -23.21
N ASP A 183 -10.31 -2.75 -22.43
CA ASP A 183 -11.11 -3.96 -22.25
C ASP A 183 -10.37 -5.20 -21.70
N ILE A 184 -9.50 -5.01 -20.69
CA ILE A 184 -8.90 -6.15 -19.98
C ILE A 184 -9.97 -6.79 -19.09
N ASP A 185 -10.30 -8.05 -19.39
CA ASP A 185 -11.13 -8.88 -18.51
C ASP A 185 -10.30 -9.40 -17.33
N TYR A 186 -10.53 -8.82 -16.16
CA TYR A 186 -9.83 -9.23 -14.93
C TYR A 186 -10.15 -10.66 -14.52
N ARG A 187 -11.34 -11.19 -14.81
CA ARG A 187 -11.70 -12.57 -14.48
C ARG A 187 -10.91 -13.54 -15.32
N GLU A 188 -10.81 -13.27 -16.63
CA GLU A 188 -9.99 -14.05 -17.55
C GLU A 188 -8.49 -13.96 -17.18
N THR A 189 -8.01 -12.77 -16.85
CA THR A 189 -6.62 -12.57 -16.39
C THR A 189 -6.34 -13.38 -15.14
N VAL A 190 -7.21 -13.32 -14.13
CA VAL A 190 -7.06 -14.08 -12.88
C VAL A 190 -7.05 -15.58 -13.17
N ARG A 191 -7.97 -16.08 -14.02
CA ARG A 191 -8.01 -17.50 -14.39
C ARG A 191 -6.69 -17.94 -15.00
N ALA A 192 -6.21 -17.23 -16.01
CA ALA A 192 -4.97 -17.56 -16.71
C ALA A 192 -3.74 -17.51 -15.76
N VAL A 193 -3.70 -16.54 -14.85
CA VAL A 193 -2.61 -16.40 -13.87
C VAL A 193 -2.61 -17.56 -12.87
N VAL A 194 -3.76 -17.94 -12.33
CA VAL A 194 -3.87 -19.05 -11.37
C VAL A 194 -3.54 -20.38 -12.03
N GLU A 195 -4.11 -20.64 -13.21
CA GLU A 195 -3.82 -21.86 -13.99
C GLU A 195 -2.33 -21.96 -14.33
N GLY A 196 -1.72 -20.85 -14.80
CA GLY A 196 -0.30 -20.80 -15.12
C GLY A 196 0.58 -21.03 -13.88
N PHE A 197 0.25 -20.39 -12.74
CA PHE A 197 0.96 -20.59 -11.49
C PHE A 197 0.90 -22.06 -11.01
N LEU A 198 -0.29 -22.66 -10.99
CA LEU A 198 -0.47 -24.03 -10.58
C LEU A 198 0.14 -25.04 -11.56
N HIS A 199 0.21 -24.71 -12.86
CA HIS A 199 0.92 -25.51 -13.84
C HIS A 199 2.44 -25.53 -13.59
N VAL A 200 3.02 -24.38 -13.21
CA VAL A 200 4.47 -24.26 -12.98
C VAL A 200 4.90 -24.82 -11.64
N TYR A 201 4.12 -24.58 -10.59
CA TYR A 201 4.48 -24.89 -9.20
C TYR A 201 3.68 -26.03 -8.59
N GLY A 202 2.66 -26.56 -9.26
CA GLY A 202 1.90 -27.74 -8.80
C GLY A 202 2.74 -29.03 -8.88
N ARG A 203 2.57 -29.90 -7.89
CA ARG A 203 3.12 -31.26 -7.93
C ARG A 203 2.25 -32.13 -8.85
N HIS A 204 2.85 -32.65 -9.89
CA HIS A 204 2.22 -33.54 -10.88
C HIS A 204 2.40 -35.03 -10.48
#